data_11f16b3b3a7ddcc54827caf1f75531d8
#
_entry.id   11f16b3b3a7ddcc54827caf1f75531d8
#
_cell.length_a   1.000
_cell.length_b   1.000
_cell.length_c   1.000
_cell.angle_alpha   90.00
_cell.angle_beta   90.00
_cell.angle_gamma   90.00
#
_symmetry.space_group_name_H-M   'P 1'
#
loop_
_entity.id
_entity.type
_entity.pdbx_description
1 polymer ?
#
loop_
_entity_poly.entity_id
_entity_poly.type
_entity_poly.pdbx_seq_one_letter_code
_entity_poly.pdbx_strand_id
1 'polypeptide(L)'
;MRSYNTFANRGRDFEDFVIQVNDLYTHSGKAVVYKVPTEFLPIRDSTGQIKSCKVEHKSCVDFLGRYNSIPVAVETKQTHTGRIDFDAVQPHQAAFLDAWTTDKAVGMILVSFGLRRFFAVPWPFWRAARNTWAAQKGTAKKKRTPPTAVSYTHLRAHETCA
;
A
#
# COMPACT_ATOMS: atom_id res chain seq x y z
N MET A 1 23.70 -18.95 -10.76
CA MET A 1 22.76 -17.80 -10.66
C MET A 1 21.74 -18.09 -9.56
N ARG A 2 21.81 -17.40 -8.41
CA ARG A 2 20.83 -17.58 -7.33
C ARG A 2 19.57 -16.79 -7.70
N SER A 3 18.44 -17.49 -7.85
CA SER A 3 17.12 -16.89 -8.05
C SER A 3 16.71 -16.16 -6.76
N TYR A 4 16.70 -14.84 -6.79
CA TYR A 4 16.28 -13.96 -5.69
C TYR A 4 14.76 -13.68 -5.68
N ASN A 5 13.95 -14.62 -6.14
CA ASN A 5 12.50 -14.51 -6.09
C ASN A 5 11.95 -14.97 -4.72
N THR A 6 12.33 -14.30 -3.64
CA THR A 6 11.68 -14.46 -2.33
C THR A 6 10.45 -13.58 -2.26
N PHE A 7 9.42 -14.02 -1.49
CA PHE A 7 8.17 -13.29 -1.26
C PHE A 7 8.38 -11.85 -0.75
N ALA A 8 9.50 -11.58 -0.09
CA ALA A 8 9.91 -10.26 0.39
C ALA A 8 10.24 -9.25 -0.73
N ASN A 9 10.63 -9.70 -1.93
CA ASN A 9 11.02 -8.81 -3.04
C ASN A 9 9.85 -8.41 -3.94
N ARG A 10 8.68 -9.06 -3.83
CA ARG A 10 7.56 -8.82 -4.76
C ARG A 10 6.91 -7.44 -4.62
N GLY A 11 6.90 -6.86 -3.41
CA GLY A 11 6.39 -5.51 -3.18
C GLY A 11 7.38 -4.44 -3.62
N ARG A 12 8.67 -4.76 -3.57
CA ARG A 12 9.76 -3.83 -3.86
C ARG A 12 9.74 -3.34 -5.31
N ASP A 13 9.50 -4.23 -6.27
CA ASP A 13 9.46 -3.86 -7.69
C ASP A 13 8.39 -2.80 -7.98
N PHE A 14 7.24 -2.88 -7.30
CA PHE A 14 6.18 -1.89 -7.46
C PHE A 14 6.50 -0.58 -6.75
N GLU A 15 7.07 -0.63 -5.55
CA GLU A 15 7.53 0.57 -4.84
C GLU A 15 8.61 1.30 -5.63
N ASP A 16 9.59 0.58 -6.21
CA ASP A 16 10.66 1.14 -7.06
C ASP A 16 10.07 1.78 -8.32
N PHE A 17 9.05 1.19 -8.93
CA PHE A 17 8.33 1.79 -10.04
C PHE A 17 7.62 3.10 -9.63
N VAL A 18 6.95 3.11 -8.46
CA VAL A 18 6.29 4.32 -7.93
C VAL A 18 7.30 5.42 -7.63
N ILE A 19 8.50 5.08 -7.12
CA ILE A 19 9.59 6.05 -6.91
C ILE A 19 9.95 6.75 -8.23
N GLN A 20 10.19 5.97 -9.29
CA GLN A 20 10.55 6.52 -10.60
C GLN A 20 9.46 7.45 -11.15
N VAL A 21 8.19 7.08 -11.00
CA VAL A 21 7.05 7.92 -11.42
C VAL A 21 6.98 9.21 -10.59
N ASN A 22 7.20 9.13 -9.28
CA ASN A 22 7.23 10.29 -8.39
C ASN A 22 8.37 11.26 -8.75
N ASP A 23 9.54 10.74 -9.14
CA ASP A 23 10.66 11.54 -9.60
C ASP A 23 10.29 12.36 -10.86
N LEU A 24 9.59 11.73 -11.82
CA LEU A 24 9.07 12.44 -13.01
C LEU A 24 8.07 13.55 -12.64
N TYR A 25 7.16 13.29 -11.70
CA TYR A 25 6.23 14.30 -11.22
C TYR A 25 6.94 15.44 -10.48
N THR A 26 7.99 15.15 -9.72
CA THR A 26 8.81 16.15 -9.04
C THR A 26 9.53 17.03 -10.06
N HIS A 27 10.16 16.45 -11.09
CA HIS A 27 10.82 17.20 -12.15
C HIS A 27 9.84 18.08 -12.95
N SER A 28 8.60 17.64 -13.12
CA SER A 28 7.57 18.44 -13.81
C SER A 28 6.88 19.47 -12.92
N GLY A 29 7.26 19.56 -11.62
CA GLY A 29 6.68 20.48 -10.65
C GLY A 29 5.25 20.15 -10.21
N LYS A 30 4.70 18.99 -10.62
CA LYS A 30 3.30 18.60 -10.35
C LYS A 30 3.10 18.01 -8.97
N ALA A 31 4.06 17.23 -8.48
CA ALA A 31 3.98 16.59 -7.18
C ALA A 31 5.35 16.49 -6.52
N VAL A 32 5.35 16.36 -5.21
CA VAL A 32 6.54 16.04 -4.41
C VAL A 32 6.12 14.94 -3.46
N VAL A 33 6.44 13.70 -3.78
CA VAL A 33 6.04 12.51 -3.02
C VAL A 33 7.26 11.63 -2.80
N TYR A 34 7.58 11.36 -1.55
CA TYR A 34 8.75 10.57 -1.17
C TYR A 34 8.36 9.29 -0.45
N LYS A 35 9.20 8.28 -0.62
CA LYS A 35 9.09 7.03 0.14
C LYS A 35 9.37 7.29 1.62
N VAL A 36 8.51 6.75 2.48
CA VAL A 36 8.73 6.74 3.94
C VAL A 36 9.67 5.59 4.28
N PRO A 37 10.84 5.87 4.85
CA PRO A 37 11.77 4.81 5.21
C PRO A 37 11.25 4.00 6.40
N THR A 38 11.56 2.70 6.42
CA THR A 38 11.39 1.87 7.60
C THR A 38 12.62 2.04 8.49
N GLU A 39 12.42 2.33 9.77
CA GLU A 39 13.51 2.48 10.72
C GLU A 39 14.04 1.13 11.21
N PHE A 40 15.36 0.98 11.14
CA PHE A 40 16.07 -0.23 11.58
C PHE A 40 17.08 0.11 12.66
N LEU A 41 17.04 -0.63 13.77
CA LEU A 41 18.08 -0.64 14.79
C LEU A 41 19.14 -1.69 14.44
N PRO A 42 20.40 -1.29 14.27
CA PRO A 42 21.50 -2.23 14.06
C PRO A 42 21.82 -2.94 15.39
N ILE A 43 21.84 -4.27 15.35
CA ILE A 43 22.32 -5.11 16.45
C ILE A 43 23.79 -5.42 16.19
N ARG A 44 24.66 -4.98 17.09
CA ARG A 44 26.10 -5.16 16.99
C ARG A 44 26.56 -6.36 17.82
N ASP A 45 27.64 -6.99 17.38
CA ASP A 45 28.32 -8.02 18.15
C ASP A 45 29.32 -7.41 19.16
N SER A 46 30.06 -8.26 19.88
CA SER A 46 31.08 -7.86 20.86
C SER A 46 32.24 -7.08 20.25
N THR A 47 32.45 -7.15 18.93
CA THR A 47 33.49 -6.41 18.19
C THR A 47 33.01 -5.08 17.64
N GLY A 48 31.70 -4.74 17.83
CA GLY A 48 31.09 -3.53 17.31
C GLY A 48 30.57 -3.65 15.87
N GLN A 49 30.73 -4.81 15.21
CA GLN A 49 30.22 -5.04 13.87
C GLN A 49 28.71 -5.29 13.87
N ILE A 50 28.02 -4.82 12.81
CA ILE A 50 26.59 -5.06 12.64
C ILE A 50 26.34 -6.53 12.30
N LYS A 51 25.76 -7.28 13.24
CA LYS A 51 25.39 -8.68 13.08
C LYS A 51 24.03 -8.87 12.42
N SER A 52 23.07 -8.00 12.74
CA SER A 52 21.70 -8.01 12.21
C SER A 52 21.05 -6.65 12.40
N CYS A 53 19.84 -6.47 11.83
CA CYS A 53 19.02 -5.29 12.07
C CYS A 53 17.62 -5.71 12.52
N LYS A 54 17.06 -4.99 13.48
CA LYS A 54 15.69 -5.16 13.94
C LYS A 54 14.87 -3.96 13.45
N VAL A 55 13.66 -4.19 12.95
CA VAL A 55 12.70 -3.10 12.66
C VAL A 55 12.33 -2.43 13.98
N GLU A 56 12.61 -1.15 14.11
CA GLU A 56 12.27 -0.36 15.29
C GLU A 56 10.83 0.14 15.17
N HIS A 57 10.56 0.86 14.09
CA HIS A 57 9.22 1.35 13.79
C HIS A 57 8.82 0.96 12.37
N LYS A 58 7.59 0.49 12.23
CA LYS A 58 6.99 0.26 10.91
C LYS A 58 6.59 1.60 10.32
N SER A 59 6.84 1.79 9.03
CA SER A 59 6.34 2.96 8.31
C SER A 59 4.82 3.04 8.42
N CYS A 60 4.30 4.26 8.59
CA CYS A 60 2.85 4.49 8.65
C CYS A 60 2.16 4.17 7.32
N VAL A 61 2.79 4.52 6.20
CA VAL A 61 2.46 4.20 4.80
C VAL A 61 3.74 4.19 3.99
N ASP A 62 3.67 3.76 2.72
CA ASP A 62 4.86 3.67 1.87
C ASP A 62 5.34 5.02 1.37
N PHE A 63 4.42 5.96 1.09
CA PHE A 63 4.77 7.27 0.53
C PHE A 63 3.95 8.39 1.15
N LEU A 64 4.61 9.55 1.34
CA LEU A 64 4.00 10.81 1.80
C LEU A 64 4.48 11.97 0.94
N GLY A 65 3.60 12.96 0.75
CA GLY A 65 3.95 14.15 0.02
C GLY A 65 2.75 15.02 -0.33
N ARG A 66 2.85 15.70 -1.48
CA ARG A 66 1.78 16.56 -2.00
C ARG A 66 1.67 16.43 -3.52
N TYR A 67 0.45 16.53 -4.02
CA TYR A 67 0.14 16.75 -5.42
C TYR A 67 -0.45 18.15 -5.55
N ASN A 68 0.22 19.04 -6.28
CA ASN A 68 -0.03 20.48 -6.21
C ASN A 68 0.01 20.96 -4.74
N SER A 69 -1.11 21.46 -4.20
CA SER A 69 -1.24 21.90 -2.81
C SER A 69 -1.93 20.87 -1.90
N ILE A 70 -2.29 19.70 -2.42
CA ILE A 70 -3.05 18.69 -1.69
C ILE A 70 -2.09 17.68 -1.06
N PRO A 71 -2.06 17.54 0.27
CA PRO A 71 -1.30 16.48 0.94
C PRO A 71 -1.80 15.10 0.53
N VAL A 72 -0.86 14.20 0.22
CA VAL A 72 -1.18 12.83 -0.17
C VAL A 72 -0.43 11.81 0.68
N ALA A 73 -1.12 10.76 1.08
CA ALA A 73 -0.55 9.59 1.72
C ALA A 73 -0.91 8.36 0.89
N VAL A 74 0.09 7.56 0.54
CA VAL A 74 -0.07 6.46 -0.40
C VAL A 74 0.50 5.19 0.18
N GLU A 75 -0.32 4.16 0.24
CA GLU A 75 0.09 2.79 0.51
C GLU A 75 0.07 1.99 -0.78
N THR A 76 1.10 1.19 -1.03
CA THR A 76 1.21 0.37 -2.23
C THR A 76 0.91 -1.09 -1.94
N LYS A 77 0.18 -1.73 -2.83
CA LYS A 77 -0.11 -3.16 -2.74
C LYS A 77 0.05 -3.81 -4.11
N GLN A 78 0.86 -4.87 -4.16
CA GLN A 78 1.07 -5.65 -5.39
C GLN A 78 0.55 -7.07 -5.22
N THR A 79 -0.11 -7.57 -6.25
CA THR A 79 -0.50 -8.97 -6.36
C THR A 79 -0.28 -9.48 -7.79
N HIS A 80 0.01 -10.77 -7.92
CA HIS A 80 0.07 -11.47 -9.21
C HIS A 80 -1.23 -12.19 -9.54
N THR A 81 -2.15 -12.26 -8.58
CA THR A 81 -3.50 -12.80 -8.78
C THR A 81 -4.45 -11.69 -9.24
N GLY A 82 -5.62 -12.05 -9.74
CA GLY A 82 -6.64 -11.07 -10.17
C GLY A 82 -7.38 -10.39 -9.00
N ARG A 83 -6.91 -10.54 -7.76
CA ARG A 83 -7.54 -9.99 -6.56
C ARG A 83 -6.51 -9.64 -5.48
N ILE A 84 -6.89 -8.72 -4.60
CA ILE A 84 -6.12 -8.33 -3.44
C ILE A 84 -7.00 -8.39 -2.19
N ASP A 85 -6.46 -8.92 -1.09
CA ASP A 85 -7.21 -9.07 0.15
C ASP A 85 -7.30 -7.74 0.93
N PHE A 86 -8.43 -7.50 1.59
CA PHE A 86 -8.59 -6.30 2.42
C PHE A 86 -7.60 -6.25 3.60
N ASP A 87 -7.18 -7.42 4.09
CA ASP A 87 -6.18 -7.55 5.17
C ASP A 87 -4.74 -7.29 4.68
N ALA A 88 -4.53 -7.06 3.38
CA ALA A 88 -3.24 -6.59 2.86
C ALA A 88 -2.86 -5.20 3.43
N VAL A 89 -3.84 -4.35 3.78
CA VAL A 89 -3.60 -3.11 4.52
C VAL A 89 -3.58 -3.42 6.01
N GLN A 90 -2.41 -3.23 6.61
CA GLN A 90 -2.18 -3.54 8.03
C GLN A 90 -2.94 -2.58 8.95
N PRO A 91 -3.29 -2.99 10.21
CA PRO A 91 -4.05 -2.15 11.13
C PRO A 91 -3.44 -0.77 11.39
N HIS A 92 -2.10 -0.67 11.53
CA HIS A 92 -1.42 0.61 11.77
C HIS A 92 -1.48 1.53 10.54
N GLN A 93 -1.41 0.97 9.32
CA GLN A 93 -1.56 1.71 8.06
C GLN A 93 -3.00 2.22 7.91
N ALA A 94 -3.98 1.39 8.24
CA ALA A 94 -5.39 1.76 8.22
C ALA A 94 -5.68 2.90 9.22
N ALA A 95 -5.18 2.80 10.46
CA ALA A 95 -5.34 3.83 11.47
C ALA A 95 -4.70 5.16 11.04
N PHE A 96 -3.52 5.11 10.42
CA PHE A 96 -2.88 6.30 9.87
C PHE A 96 -3.70 6.92 8.75
N LEU A 97 -4.16 6.12 7.78
CA LEU A 97 -4.97 6.61 6.66
C LEU A 97 -6.33 7.17 7.11
N ASP A 98 -6.92 6.60 8.19
CA ASP A 98 -8.14 7.14 8.81
C ASP A 98 -7.91 8.53 9.41
N ALA A 99 -6.78 8.73 10.08
CA ALA A 99 -6.42 10.01 10.69
C ALA A 99 -5.96 11.05 9.65
N TRP A 100 -5.30 10.60 8.58
CA TRP A 100 -4.76 11.47 7.54
C TRP A 100 -5.83 12.03 6.61
N THR A 101 -6.81 11.17 6.21
CA THR A 101 -7.76 11.51 5.17
C THR A 101 -8.82 12.48 5.66
N THR A 102 -8.85 13.67 5.07
CA THR A 102 -9.79 14.75 5.37
C THR A 102 -10.32 15.34 4.07
N ASP A 103 -11.10 16.42 4.14
CA ASP A 103 -11.51 17.23 3.00
C ASP A 103 -10.32 17.96 2.31
N LYS A 104 -9.18 18.07 3.00
CA LYS A 104 -7.96 18.76 2.51
C LYS A 104 -6.76 17.85 2.28
N ALA A 105 -6.85 16.57 2.65
CA ALA A 105 -5.75 15.62 2.54
C ALA A 105 -6.26 14.26 2.03
N VAL A 106 -5.57 13.70 1.05
CA VAL A 106 -5.96 12.47 0.38
C VAL A 106 -5.11 11.29 0.86
N GLY A 107 -5.79 10.26 1.38
CA GLY A 107 -5.22 8.93 1.57
C GLY A 107 -5.66 8.00 0.45
N MET A 108 -4.76 7.17 -0.06
CA MET A 108 -5.09 6.21 -1.12
C MET A 108 -4.27 4.92 -1.04
N ILE A 109 -4.82 3.88 -1.63
CA ILE A 109 -4.11 2.63 -1.88
C ILE A 109 -3.80 2.54 -3.37
N LEU A 110 -2.51 2.47 -3.74
CA LEU A 110 -2.10 2.12 -5.09
C LEU A 110 -2.01 0.61 -5.21
N VAL A 111 -2.78 0.05 -6.12
CA VAL A 111 -2.84 -1.39 -6.36
C VAL A 111 -2.22 -1.72 -7.70
N SER A 112 -1.29 -2.69 -7.71
CA SER A 112 -0.72 -3.25 -8.93
C SER A 112 -1.11 -4.71 -9.10
N PHE A 113 -1.65 -5.05 -10.26
CA PHE A 113 -1.88 -6.43 -10.68
C PHE A 113 -0.80 -6.86 -11.68
N GLY A 114 0.25 -7.52 -11.17
CA GLY A 114 1.35 -8.07 -11.95
C GLY A 114 2.17 -7.04 -12.72
N LEU A 115 2.26 -5.79 -12.23
CA LEU A 115 2.93 -4.65 -12.90
C LEU A 115 2.38 -4.33 -14.30
N ARG A 116 1.14 -4.73 -14.58
CA ARG A 116 0.49 -4.49 -15.87
C ARG A 116 -0.74 -3.59 -15.78
N ARG A 117 -1.39 -3.57 -14.62
CA ARG A 117 -2.60 -2.79 -14.35
C ARG A 117 -2.45 -2.11 -13.02
N PHE A 118 -2.74 -0.83 -12.98
CA PHE A 118 -2.56 0.02 -11.80
C PHE A 118 -3.86 0.73 -11.49
N PHE A 119 -4.20 0.81 -10.20
CA PHE A 119 -5.40 1.48 -9.72
C PHE A 119 -5.04 2.33 -8.51
N ALA A 120 -5.54 3.57 -8.50
CA ALA A 120 -5.54 4.42 -7.33
C ALA A 120 -6.91 4.33 -6.67
N VAL A 121 -6.97 3.73 -5.49
CA VAL A 121 -8.21 3.55 -4.73
C VAL A 121 -8.22 4.53 -3.57
N PRO A 122 -9.07 5.56 -3.54
CA PRO A 122 -9.18 6.45 -2.41
C PRO A 122 -9.49 5.68 -1.13
N TRP A 123 -8.86 6.06 -0.03
CA TRP A 123 -9.01 5.37 1.25
C TRP A 123 -10.46 5.21 1.73
N PRO A 124 -11.36 6.20 1.61
CA PRO A 124 -12.75 6.04 2.01
C PRO A 124 -13.46 4.89 1.29
N PHE A 125 -13.17 4.68 0.00
CA PHE A 125 -13.76 3.56 -0.77
C PHE A 125 -13.20 2.22 -0.31
N TRP A 126 -11.89 2.11 -0.11
CA TRP A 126 -11.28 0.90 0.42
C TRP A 126 -11.84 0.54 1.79
N ARG A 127 -11.93 1.51 2.70
CA ARG A 127 -12.47 1.35 4.05
C ARG A 127 -13.92 0.89 4.03
N ALA A 128 -14.78 1.53 3.22
CA ALA A 128 -16.19 1.16 3.09
C ALA A 128 -16.35 -0.28 2.59
N ALA A 129 -15.62 -0.66 1.54
CA ALA A 129 -15.62 -2.02 1.01
C ALA A 129 -15.14 -3.06 2.03
N ARG A 130 -14.06 -2.76 2.78
CA ARG A 130 -13.56 -3.60 3.87
C ARG A 130 -14.60 -3.79 4.97
N ASN A 131 -15.28 -2.73 5.40
CA ASN A 131 -16.30 -2.79 6.44
C ASN A 131 -17.53 -3.60 6.01
N THR A 132 -18.00 -3.41 4.77
CA THR A 132 -19.09 -4.21 4.19
C THR A 132 -18.74 -5.69 4.17
N TRP A 133 -17.53 -6.00 3.72
CA TRP A 133 -17.03 -7.37 3.72
C TRP A 133 -16.93 -7.98 5.13
N ALA A 134 -16.41 -7.23 6.12
CA ALA A 134 -16.29 -7.69 7.50
C ALA A 134 -17.67 -7.98 8.13
N ALA A 135 -18.68 -7.15 7.85
CA ALA A 135 -20.04 -7.36 8.29
C ALA A 135 -20.66 -8.64 7.71
N GLN A 136 -20.43 -8.92 6.42
CA GLN A 136 -20.90 -10.14 5.75
C GLN A 136 -20.22 -11.41 6.30
N LYS A 137 -18.95 -11.32 6.72
CA LYS A 137 -18.20 -12.43 7.30
C LYS A 137 -18.76 -12.86 8.65
N GLY A 138 -19.28 -11.94 9.46
CA GLY A 138 -19.90 -12.21 10.77
C GLY A 138 -21.24 -12.96 10.67
N THR A 139 -21.92 -12.90 9.53
CA THR A 139 -23.23 -13.53 9.32
C THR A 139 -23.16 -14.90 8.61
N ALA A 140 -22.03 -15.23 7.98
CA ALA A 140 -21.84 -16.48 7.28
C ALA A 140 -21.30 -17.57 8.22
N LYS A 141 -22.19 -18.49 8.68
CA LYS A 141 -21.77 -19.76 9.28
C LYS A 141 -20.76 -20.46 8.36
N LYS A 142 -19.49 -20.57 8.85
CA LYS A 142 -18.39 -21.42 8.38
C LYS A 142 -18.56 -22.03 6.98
N LYS A 143 -18.37 -21.27 5.91
CA LYS A 143 -17.88 -21.82 4.66
C LYS A 143 -16.44 -21.34 4.47
N ARG A 144 -15.52 -22.31 4.27
CA ARG A 144 -14.07 -22.15 4.07
C ARG A 144 -13.74 -21.48 2.71
N THR A 145 -14.35 -20.35 2.43
CA THR A 145 -13.99 -19.56 1.24
C THR A 145 -13.25 -18.33 1.76
N PRO A 146 -12.01 -18.11 1.36
CA PRO A 146 -11.32 -16.88 1.72
C PRO A 146 -12.14 -15.70 1.23
N PRO A 147 -12.14 -14.61 1.98
CA PRO A 147 -12.93 -13.43 1.69
C PRO A 147 -12.61 -12.88 0.31
N THR A 148 -13.67 -12.48 -0.37
CA THR A 148 -13.57 -11.90 -1.69
C THR A 148 -12.83 -10.56 -1.59
N ALA A 149 -11.63 -10.56 -2.04
CA ALA A 149 -10.76 -9.43 -2.23
C ALA A 149 -11.36 -8.42 -3.21
N VAL A 150 -10.87 -7.19 -3.19
CA VAL A 150 -11.10 -6.24 -4.28
C VAL A 150 -10.61 -6.90 -5.56
N SER A 151 -11.54 -7.31 -6.42
CA SER A 151 -11.19 -7.86 -7.71
C SER A 151 -10.99 -6.72 -8.71
N TYR A 152 -10.22 -6.98 -9.76
CA TYR A 152 -10.04 -6.08 -10.89
C TYR A 152 -11.39 -5.55 -11.45
N THR A 153 -12.41 -6.41 -11.50
CA THR A 153 -13.76 -6.04 -11.97
C THR A 153 -14.45 -5.01 -11.09
N HIS A 154 -14.26 -5.06 -9.78
CA HIS A 154 -14.81 -4.05 -8.85
C HIS A 154 -14.12 -2.69 -9.00
N LEU A 155 -12.78 -2.67 -9.20
CA LEU A 155 -12.03 -1.43 -9.41
C LEU A 155 -12.39 -0.78 -10.75
N ARG A 156 -12.62 -1.57 -11.81
CA ARG A 156 -13.02 -1.07 -13.12
C ARG A 156 -14.42 -0.45 -13.14
N ALA A 157 -15.34 -0.92 -12.29
CA ALA A 157 -16.67 -0.34 -12.18
C ALA A 157 -16.66 1.09 -11.64
N HIS A 158 -15.61 1.51 -10.93
CA HIS A 158 -15.44 2.87 -10.41
C HIS A 158 -14.74 3.83 -11.39
N GLU A 159 -14.03 3.33 -12.41
CA GLU A 159 -13.41 4.15 -13.46
C GLU A 159 -14.45 4.80 -14.40
N THR A 160 -15.66 4.25 -14.49
CA THR A 160 -16.72 4.74 -15.39
C THR A 160 -17.61 5.81 -14.78
N CYS A 161 -17.36 6.22 -13.53
CA CYS A 161 -18.15 7.21 -12.80
C CYS A 161 -17.38 8.51 -12.49
N ALA A 162 -16.32 8.81 -13.24
CA ALA A 162 -15.56 10.06 -13.14
C ALA A 162 -15.77 10.94 -14.37
#